data_ba4156a33f986ede0d610d3c88a30e1d
#
_entry.id   ba4156a33f986ede0d610d3c88a30e1d
#
_cell.length_a   1.000
_cell.length_b   1.000
_cell.length_c   1.000
_cell.angle_alpha   90.00
_cell.angle_beta   90.00
_cell.angle_gamma   90.00
#
_symmetry.space_group_name_H-M   'P 1'
#
loop_
_entity.id
_entity.type
_entity.pdbx_description
1 polymer ?
#
loop_
_entity_poly.entity_id
_entity_poly.type
_entity_poly.pdbx_seq_one_letter_code
_entity_poly.pdbx_strand_id
1 'polypeptide(L)'
;DQLLDNEVTAAAFRAHPYGHPTIGWLEDLTRMTRDDLYGHYRRFYVPNNATLVVVGDVDADDVLRRVDSHFGGICPGPEPARTLTVEPLQAGERRILVERPGTTAYLKAVYHAPAALDPDFFPMLVLDAVLSGAKGVNLWSGCRGALPQRRSKLYKALVETGLASSVSGALFPTVEPFLYTLSLTAMDGVPLEAVEAALDVAIAKVCHEEVSPAEVARARRQLRARLVFENDSVTNVAHQLGYFETVAGAGYFQRLQECIDAVTPEQVWDVARRRLRGTTRTVGWFRPVDGSR
;
A
#
# COMPACT_ATOMS: atom_id res chain seq x y z
N ASP A 1 2.36 2.32 -16.58
CA ASP A 1 2.17 2.51 -15.14
C ASP A 1 2.97 1.49 -14.31
N GLN A 2 2.86 0.18 -14.60
CA GLN A 2 3.59 -0.86 -13.85
C GLN A 2 5.11 -0.73 -13.92
N LEU A 3 5.65 -0.35 -15.06
CA LEU A 3 7.09 -0.14 -15.21
C LEU A 3 7.56 0.99 -14.28
N LEU A 4 6.84 2.11 -14.27
CA LEU A 4 7.16 3.22 -13.38
C LEU A 4 7.05 2.81 -11.90
N ASP A 5 6.08 1.96 -11.54
CA ASP A 5 5.92 1.42 -10.19
C ASP A 5 7.16 0.65 -9.74
N ASN A 6 7.64 -0.25 -10.59
CA ASN A 6 8.81 -1.07 -10.29
C ASN A 6 10.06 -0.21 -10.12
N GLU A 7 10.29 0.74 -11.03
CA GLU A 7 11.46 1.63 -10.98
C GLU A 7 11.45 2.55 -9.75
N VAL A 8 10.29 3.12 -9.43
CA VAL A 8 10.13 4.00 -8.26
C VAL A 8 10.30 3.21 -6.97
N THR A 9 9.71 2.01 -6.89
CA THR A 9 9.84 1.15 -5.71
C THR A 9 11.29 0.71 -5.51
N ALA A 10 11.96 0.27 -6.57
CA ALA A 10 13.36 -0.12 -6.50
C ALA A 10 14.27 1.04 -6.07
N ALA A 11 13.99 2.25 -6.54
CA ALA A 11 14.75 3.42 -6.15
C ALA A 11 14.42 3.94 -4.75
N ALA A 12 13.22 3.70 -4.24
CA ALA A 12 12.81 4.12 -2.90
C ALA A 12 13.51 3.30 -1.81
N PHE A 13 13.92 2.08 -2.09
CA PHE A 13 14.64 1.23 -1.16
C PHE A 13 16.12 1.13 -1.54
N ARG A 14 16.98 1.17 -0.55
CA ARG A 14 18.43 1.01 -0.71
C ARG A 14 18.92 -0.38 -0.30
N ALA A 15 18.31 -0.95 0.72
CA ALA A 15 18.78 -2.19 1.33
C ALA A 15 17.65 -3.21 1.56
N HIS A 16 16.44 -2.76 1.88
CA HIS A 16 15.36 -3.67 2.23
C HIS A 16 14.82 -4.41 0.99
N PRO A 17 14.52 -5.72 1.09
CA PRO A 17 14.01 -6.54 -0.03
C PRO A 17 12.68 -6.04 -0.63
N TYR A 18 11.94 -5.18 0.03
CA TYR A 18 10.73 -4.56 -0.53
C TYR A 18 11.00 -3.68 -1.77
N GLY A 19 12.27 -3.37 -2.05
CA GLY A 19 12.67 -2.76 -3.32
C GLY A 19 12.59 -3.68 -4.54
N HIS A 20 12.43 -5.01 -4.32
CA HIS A 20 12.27 -5.96 -5.41
C HIS A 20 10.80 -6.08 -5.84
N PRO A 21 10.52 -6.16 -7.15
CA PRO A 21 9.17 -6.45 -7.64
C PRO A 21 8.67 -7.80 -7.10
N THR A 22 7.38 -7.89 -6.78
CA THR A 22 6.78 -9.14 -6.26
C THR A 22 6.95 -10.31 -7.22
N ILE A 23 6.89 -10.05 -8.53
CA ILE A 23 7.10 -11.08 -9.56
C ILE A 23 8.58 -11.40 -9.81
N GLY A 24 9.51 -10.56 -9.30
CA GLY A 24 10.94 -10.65 -9.57
C GLY A 24 11.39 -9.90 -10.84
N TRP A 25 12.69 -9.83 -11.03
CA TRP A 25 13.29 -9.27 -12.24
C TRP A 25 13.29 -10.29 -13.37
N LEU A 26 13.14 -9.83 -14.60
CA LEU A 26 13.08 -10.72 -15.77
C LEU A 26 14.35 -11.58 -15.92
N GLU A 27 15.49 -11.02 -15.61
CA GLU A 27 16.80 -11.69 -15.66
C GLU A 27 16.87 -12.86 -14.66
N ASP A 28 16.32 -12.69 -13.45
CA ASP A 28 16.24 -13.75 -12.45
C ASP A 28 15.26 -14.83 -12.86
N LEU A 29 14.09 -14.42 -13.37
CA LEU A 29 13.06 -15.36 -13.86
C LEU A 29 13.55 -16.22 -15.01
N THR A 30 14.33 -15.68 -15.91
CA THR A 30 14.89 -16.43 -17.05
C THR A 30 15.96 -17.44 -16.67
N ARG A 31 16.60 -17.27 -15.50
CA ARG A 31 17.64 -18.17 -14.96
C ARG A 31 17.09 -19.16 -13.95
N MET A 32 15.91 -18.91 -13.43
CA MET A 32 15.28 -19.73 -12.38
C MET A 32 15.08 -21.18 -12.86
N THR A 33 15.53 -22.13 -12.07
CA THR A 33 15.39 -23.55 -12.36
C THR A 33 14.23 -24.17 -11.55
N ARG A 34 13.84 -25.40 -11.94
CA ARG A 34 12.89 -26.19 -11.14
C ARG A 34 13.39 -26.40 -9.71
N ASP A 35 14.69 -26.63 -9.53
CA ASP A 35 15.24 -26.95 -8.22
C ASP A 35 15.27 -25.72 -7.30
N ASP A 36 15.43 -24.51 -7.84
CA ASP A 36 15.29 -23.27 -7.08
C ASP A 36 13.85 -23.12 -6.57
N LEU A 37 12.84 -23.31 -7.44
CA LEU A 37 11.43 -23.27 -7.05
C LEU A 37 11.07 -24.37 -6.04
N TYR A 38 11.56 -25.58 -6.26
CA TYR A 38 11.30 -26.70 -5.35
C TYR A 38 11.97 -26.50 -4.00
N GLY A 39 13.19 -25.95 -3.98
CA GLY A 39 13.90 -25.58 -2.75
C GLY A 39 13.12 -24.52 -1.96
N HIS A 40 12.60 -23.48 -2.64
CA HIS A 40 11.75 -22.46 -2.04
C HIS A 40 10.47 -23.08 -1.45
N TYR A 41 9.77 -23.91 -2.23
CA TYR A 41 8.58 -24.62 -1.78
C TYR A 41 8.84 -25.42 -0.50
N ARG A 42 9.87 -26.28 -0.51
CA ARG A 42 10.23 -27.12 0.65
C ARG A 42 10.59 -26.33 1.91
N ARG A 43 11.12 -25.12 1.73
CA ARG A 43 11.54 -24.26 2.85
C ARG A 43 10.38 -23.49 3.47
N PHE A 44 9.46 -22.98 2.64
CA PHE A 44 8.47 -22.02 3.11
C PHE A 44 7.05 -22.60 3.23
N TYR A 45 6.72 -23.67 2.49
CA TYR A 45 5.41 -24.31 2.53
C TYR A 45 5.40 -25.46 3.53
N VAL A 46 5.47 -25.09 4.81
CA VAL A 46 5.48 -26.00 5.95
C VAL A 46 4.36 -25.65 6.92
N PRO A 47 3.77 -26.62 7.68
CA PRO A 47 2.62 -26.37 8.53
C PRO A 47 2.83 -25.25 9.54
N ASN A 48 4.01 -25.14 10.13
CA ASN A 48 4.36 -24.11 11.10
C ASN A 48 4.59 -22.71 10.47
N ASN A 49 4.50 -22.58 9.15
CA ASN A 49 4.53 -21.32 8.41
C ASN A 49 3.25 -21.10 7.59
N ALA A 50 2.16 -21.81 7.92
CA ALA A 50 0.91 -21.72 7.19
C ALA A 50 -0.25 -21.40 8.14
N THR A 51 -1.14 -20.52 7.70
CA THR A 51 -2.38 -20.20 8.40
C THR A 51 -3.56 -20.62 7.53
N LEU A 52 -4.42 -21.49 8.06
CA LEU A 52 -5.68 -21.87 7.41
C LEU A 52 -6.81 -21.01 7.98
N VAL A 53 -7.53 -20.36 7.11
CA VAL A 53 -8.72 -19.56 7.49
C VAL A 53 -9.94 -20.13 6.81
N VAL A 54 -10.96 -20.44 7.61
CA VAL A 54 -12.26 -20.94 7.14
C VAL A 54 -13.35 -20.00 7.64
N VAL A 55 -14.15 -19.47 6.72
CA VAL A 55 -15.25 -18.53 7.03
C VAL A 55 -16.51 -19.00 6.29
N GLY A 56 -17.59 -19.17 7.01
CA GLY A 56 -18.88 -19.60 6.46
C GLY A 56 -19.79 -20.17 7.52
N ASP A 57 -20.88 -20.80 7.09
CA ASP A 57 -21.79 -21.56 7.96
C ASP A 57 -21.21 -22.96 8.20
N VAL A 58 -20.29 -23.05 9.17
CA VAL A 58 -19.54 -24.28 9.47
C VAL A 58 -19.54 -24.59 10.96
N ASP A 59 -19.51 -25.86 11.30
CA ASP A 59 -19.23 -26.30 12.67
C ASP A 59 -17.72 -26.33 12.90
N ALA A 60 -17.26 -25.60 13.91
CA ALA A 60 -15.83 -25.45 14.18
C ALA A 60 -15.15 -26.76 14.54
N ASP A 61 -15.81 -27.63 15.33
CA ASP A 61 -15.27 -28.91 15.75
C ASP A 61 -15.18 -29.90 14.58
N ASP A 62 -16.15 -29.87 13.66
CA ASP A 62 -16.07 -30.67 12.43
C ASP A 62 -14.93 -30.21 11.54
N VAL A 63 -14.77 -28.90 11.36
CA VAL A 63 -13.64 -28.35 10.60
C VAL A 63 -12.31 -28.77 11.22
N LEU A 64 -12.14 -28.63 12.53
CA LEU A 64 -10.90 -29.00 13.22
C LEU A 64 -10.57 -30.49 13.07
N ARG A 65 -11.57 -31.38 13.18
CA ARG A 65 -11.37 -32.82 12.92
C ARG A 65 -10.92 -33.09 11.48
N ARG A 66 -11.47 -32.41 10.51
CA ARG A 66 -11.07 -32.55 9.09
C ARG A 66 -9.65 -32.03 8.87
N VAL A 67 -9.35 -30.87 9.46
CA VAL A 67 -7.99 -30.28 9.40
C VAL A 67 -6.97 -31.25 9.98
N ASP A 68 -7.24 -31.81 11.16
CA ASP A 68 -6.36 -32.78 11.78
C ASP A 68 -6.18 -34.04 10.92
N SER A 69 -7.27 -34.56 10.33
CA SER A 69 -7.20 -35.74 9.47
C SER A 69 -6.39 -35.53 8.18
N HIS A 70 -6.38 -34.29 7.64
CA HIS A 70 -5.69 -33.96 6.39
C HIS A 70 -4.28 -33.42 6.59
N PHE A 71 -4.04 -32.68 7.64
CA PHE A 71 -2.79 -31.96 7.87
C PHE A 71 -2.02 -32.43 9.11
N GLY A 72 -2.68 -33.09 10.08
CA GLY A 72 -2.06 -33.48 11.35
C GLY A 72 -0.88 -34.45 11.21
N GLY A 73 -0.84 -35.22 10.12
CA GLY A 73 0.30 -36.12 9.80
C GLY A 73 1.50 -35.42 9.12
N ILE A 74 1.41 -34.13 8.79
CA ILE A 74 2.50 -33.39 8.12
C ILE A 74 3.44 -32.83 9.18
N CYS A 75 4.70 -33.29 9.17
CA CYS A 75 5.70 -32.80 10.11
C CYS A 75 6.02 -31.32 9.89
N PRO A 76 6.21 -30.53 10.96
CA PRO A 76 6.70 -29.15 10.83
C PRO A 76 8.08 -29.12 10.18
N GLY A 77 8.32 -28.09 9.39
CA GLY A 77 9.63 -27.82 8.80
C GLY A 77 10.48 -26.90 9.67
N PRO A 78 11.71 -26.57 9.22
CA PRO A 78 12.52 -25.54 9.86
C PRO A 78 11.81 -24.20 9.80
N GLU A 79 11.94 -23.40 10.84
CA GLU A 79 11.37 -22.05 10.88
C GLU A 79 12.02 -21.20 9.77
N PRO A 80 11.22 -20.58 8.90
CA PRO A 80 11.76 -19.73 7.85
C PRO A 80 12.53 -18.54 8.41
N ALA A 81 13.70 -18.27 7.81
CA ALA A 81 14.49 -17.12 8.22
C ALA A 81 13.73 -15.82 7.93
N ARG A 82 13.67 -14.94 8.91
CA ARG A 82 13.10 -13.60 8.78
C ARG A 82 14.10 -12.66 8.13
N THR A 83 13.60 -11.66 7.40
CA THR A 83 14.41 -10.56 6.92
C THR A 83 14.87 -9.72 8.12
N LEU A 84 16.19 -9.55 8.26
CA LEU A 84 16.79 -8.73 9.33
C LEU A 84 17.28 -7.37 8.81
N THR A 85 17.16 -7.13 7.51
CA THR A 85 17.63 -5.90 6.88
C THR A 85 16.69 -4.75 7.21
N VAL A 86 17.24 -3.70 7.82
CA VAL A 86 16.52 -2.46 8.10
C VAL A 86 16.86 -1.45 7.00
N GLU A 87 15.84 -0.83 6.41
CA GLU A 87 16.05 0.24 5.43
C GLU A 87 16.67 1.46 6.12
N PRO A 88 17.82 1.97 5.64
CA PRO A 88 18.41 3.20 6.19
C PRO A 88 17.53 4.42 5.86
N LEU A 89 17.51 5.37 6.78
CA LEU A 89 16.75 6.61 6.60
C LEU A 89 17.19 7.33 5.31
N GLN A 90 16.21 7.70 4.51
CA GLN A 90 16.45 8.48 3.30
C GLN A 90 16.82 9.92 3.67
N ALA A 91 17.97 10.39 3.21
CA ALA A 91 18.53 11.71 3.53
C ALA A 91 18.38 12.75 2.41
N GLY A 92 17.84 12.36 1.25
CA GLY A 92 17.64 13.26 0.10
C GLY A 92 16.61 12.72 -0.86
N GLU A 93 15.97 13.60 -1.62
CA GLU A 93 15.02 13.20 -2.67
C GLU A 93 15.71 12.32 -3.72
N ARG A 94 14.98 11.31 -4.19
CA ARG A 94 15.39 10.46 -5.32
C ARG A 94 14.46 10.71 -6.50
N ARG A 95 15.02 10.73 -7.72
CA ARG A 95 14.24 11.01 -8.94
C ARG A 95 14.52 9.98 -10.01
N ILE A 96 13.45 9.54 -10.67
CA ILE A 96 13.48 8.59 -11.76
C ILE A 96 12.72 9.18 -12.94
N LEU A 97 13.29 9.04 -14.12
CA LEU A 97 12.62 9.34 -15.38
C LEU A 97 12.59 8.07 -16.23
N VAL A 98 11.39 7.67 -16.60
CA VAL A 98 11.15 6.57 -17.55
C VAL A 98 10.61 7.18 -18.85
N GLU A 99 11.33 6.97 -19.95
CA GLU A 99 10.90 7.37 -21.29
C GLU A 99 10.63 6.12 -22.12
N ARG A 100 9.39 5.96 -22.57
CA ARG A 100 8.96 4.82 -23.42
C ARG A 100 7.86 5.28 -24.35
N PRO A 101 7.67 4.56 -25.48
CA PRO A 101 6.55 4.79 -26.37
C PRO A 101 5.21 4.74 -25.61
N GLY A 102 4.37 5.73 -25.84
CA GLY A 102 3.09 5.83 -25.16
C GLY A 102 2.36 7.13 -25.44
N THR A 103 1.18 7.30 -24.86
CA THR A 103 0.36 8.49 -25.05
C THR A 103 0.08 9.25 -23.75
N THR A 104 0.27 8.60 -22.61
CA THR A 104 -0.16 9.14 -21.32
C THR A 104 1.03 9.35 -20.41
N ALA A 105 1.14 10.53 -19.82
CA ALA A 105 2.17 10.86 -18.84
C ALA A 105 1.71 10.51 -17.41
N TYR A 106 2.58 9.88 -16.64
CA TYR A 106 2.32 9.49 -15.25
C TYR A 106 3.36 10.10 -14.30
N LEU A 107 2.89 10.46 -13.12
CA LEU A 107 3.73 10.86 -12.00
C LEU A 107 3.44 9.96 -10.81
N LYS A 108 4.50 9.47 -10.15
CA LYS A 108 4.41 8.81 -8.85
C LYS A 108 5.29 9.53 -7.85
N ALA A 109 4.73 9.82 -6.66
CA ALA A 109 5.48 10.32 -5.53
C ALA A 109 5.29 9.34 -4.38
N VAL A 110 6.39 8.81 -3.84
CA VAL A 110 6.34 7.85 -2.75
C VAL A 110 7.12 8.33 -1.54
N TYR A 111 6.64 7.96 -0.37
CA TYR A 111 7.23 8.25 0.93
C TYR A 111 7.30 6.97 1.75
N HIS A 112 8.35 6.80 2.58
CA HIS A 112 8.40 5.66 3.49
C HIS A 112 7.24 5.71 4.49
N ALA A 113 6.43 4.67 4.49
CA ALA A 113 5.24 4.52 5.32
C ALA A 113 5.51 3.64 6.55
N PRO A 114 4.74 3.84 7.63
CA PRO A 114 4.85 2.99 8.81
C PRO A 114 4.38 1.56 8.53
N ALA A 115 4.95 0.58 9.25
CA ALA A 115 4.47 -0.79 9.31
C ALA A 115 3.09 -0.87 9.98
N ALA A 116 2.38 -1.98 9.81
CA ALA A 116 1.03 -2.16 10.35
C ALA A 116 0.94 -1.98 11.89
N LEU A 117 1.97 -2.41 12.62
CA LEU A 117 2.03 -2.32 14.07
C LEU A 117 2.63 -1.00 14.59
N ASP A 118 3.11 -0.12 13.69
CA ASP A 118 3.61 1.20 14.06
C ASP A 118 2.44 2.10 14.52
N PRO A 119 2.57 2.86 15.62
CA PRO A 119 1.54 3.80 16.07
C PRO A 119 1.12 4.83 15.03
N ASP A 120 1.99 5.14 14.07
CA ASP A 120 1.71 6.07 12.98
C ASP A 120 0.80 5.51 11.89
N PHE A 121 0.56 4.18 11.85
CA PHE A 121 -0.16 3.55 10.74
C PHE A 121 -1.60 4.09 10.60
N PHE A 122 -2.38 4.10 11.67
CA PHE A 122 -3.76 4.59 11.60
C PHE A 122 -3.87 6.10 11.39
N PRO A 123 -3.05 6.94 12.02
CA PRO A 123 -2.96 8.36 11.63
C PRO A 123 -2.65 8.56 10.15
N MET A 124 -1.71 7.78 9.59
CA MET A 124 -1.37 7.83 8.16
C MET A 124 -2.51 7.33 7.26
N LEU A 125 -3.25 6.32 7.67
CA LEU A 125 -4.43 5.81 6.97
C LEU A 125 -5.55 6.86 6.91
N VAL A 126 -5.78 7.57 8.01
CA VAL A 126 -6.75 8.67 8.05
C VAL A 126 -6.26 9.86 7.22
N LEU A 127 -4.96 10.14 7.24
CA LEU A 127 -4.35 11.16 6.38
C LEU A 127 -4.54 10.82 4.89
N ASP A 128 -4.30 9.57 4.47
CA ASP A 128 -4.57 9.15 3.09
C ASP A 128 -6.05 9.34 2.71
N ALA A 129 -6.96 8.99 3.62
CA ALA A 129 -8.39 9.22 3.38
C ALA A 129 -8.76 10.70 3.21
N VAL A 130 -8.07 11.62 3.86
CA VAL A 130 -8.22 13.08 3.68
C VAL A 130 -7.60 13.53 2.37
N LEU A 131 -6.41 13.02 2.03
CA LEU A 131 -5.65 13.41 0.83
C LEU A 131 -6.26 12.87 -0.45
N SER A 132 -6.52 11.57 -0.52
CA SER A 132 -6.89 10.87 -1.75
C SER A 132 -8.25 10.17 -1.70
N GLY A 133 -8.89 10.16 -0.51
CA GLY A 133 -10.18 9.51 -0.26
C GLY A 133 -10.03 8.12 0.37
N ALA A 134 -11.03 7.75 1.17
CA ALA A 134 -11.03 6.48 1.88
C ALA A 134 -11.09 5.27 0.94
N LYS A 135 -10.20 4.32 1.18
CA LYS A 135 -10.08 3.03 0.50
C LYS A 135 -10.12 1.90 1.53
N GLY A 136 -10.24 0.68 1.06
CA GLY A 136 -10.08 -0.48 1.91
C GLY A 136 -8.64 -0.66 2.38
N VAL A 137 -8.50 -1.29 3.54
CA VAL A 137 -7.18 -1.65 4.10
C VAL A 137 -6.68 -3.00 3.63
N ASN A 138 -7.44 -3.66 2.77
CA ASN A 138 -7.17 -4.97 2.24
C ASN A 138 -6.49 -4.84 0.88
N LEU A 139 -5.41 -5.57 0.64
CA LEU A 139 -4.68 -5.62 -0.62
C LEU A 139 -5.55 -5.94 -1.84
N TRP A 140 -6.60 -6.75 -1.64
CA TRP A 140 -7.47 -7.23 -2.71
C TRP A 140 -8.58 -6.24 -3.09
N SER A 141 -9.03 -5.40 -2.16
CA SER A 141 -10.09 -4.42 -2.40
C SER A 141 -9.56 -3.06 -2.87
N GLY A 142 -8.34 -2.71 -2.51
CA GLY A 142 -7.73 -1.42 -2.85
C GLY A 142 -7.51 -1.20 -4.35
N CYS A 143 -7.43 -2.27 -5.14
CA CYS A 143 -7.15 -2.23 -6.58
C CYS A 143 -8.41 -2.17 -7.47
N ARG A 144 -9.61 -2.35 -6.91
CA ARG A 144 -10.85 -2.35 -7.71
C ARG A 144 -11.50 -0.98 -7.72
N GLY A 145 -11.26 -0.21 -8.78
CA GLY A 145 -12.10 0.88 -9.28
C GLY A 145 -12.74 1.80 -8.23
N ALA A 146 -11.95 2.43 -7.40
CA ALA A 146 -12.48 3.42 -6.47
C ALA A 146 -13.09 4.59 -7.25
N LEU A 147 -14.37 4.85 -7.01
CA LEU A 147 -15.04 6.04 -7.56
C LEU A 147 -14.23 7.30 -7.19
N PRO A 148 -14.16 8.29 -8.10
CA PRO A 148 -13.44 9.53 -7.84
C PRO A 148 -13.88 10.18 -6.52
N GLN A 149 -12.96 10.38 -5.62
CA GLN A 149 -13.22 10.96 -4.29
C GLN A 149 -13.18 12.49 -4.36
N ARG A 150 -14.20 13.09 -4.99
CA ARG A 150 -14.28 14.54 -5.30
C ARG A 150 -14.06 15.47 -4.10
N ARG A 151 -14.24 14.99 -2.88
CA ARG A 151 -14.04 15.80 -1.65
C ARG A 151 -12.63 15.70 -1.07
N SER A 152 -11.77 14.86 -1.65
CA SER A 152 -10.39 14.73 -1.20
C SER A 152 -9.56 15.96 -1.58
N LYS A 153 -8.52 16.25 -0.78
CA LYS A 153 -7.69 17.46 -1.00
C LYS A 153 -6.95 17.40 -2.34
N LEU A 154 -6.39 16.25 -2.68
CA LEU A 154 -5.64 16.08 -3.93
C LEU A 154 -6.55 16.11 -5.16
N TYR A 155 -7.78 15.55 -5.08
CA TYR A 155 -8.73 15.66 -6.18
C TYR A 155 -9.04 17.13 -6.51
N LYS A 156 -9.31 17.93 -5.49
CA LYS A 156 -9.57 19.37 -5.66
C LYS A 156 -8.38 20.14 -6.21
N ALA A 157 -7.18 19.82 -5.73
CA ALA A 157 -5.98 20.52 -6.11
C ALA A 157 -5.49 20.19 -7.53
N LEU A 158 -5.77 18.98 -8.03
CA LEU A 158 -5.14 18.44 -9.23
C LEU A 158 -6.15 18.10 -10.33
N VAL A 159 -7.30 17.50 -9.96
CA VAL A 159 -8.29 17.06 -10.96
C VAL A 159 -9.29 18.17 -11.27
N GLU A 160 -9.84 18.84 -10.27
CA GLU A 160 -10.77 19.96 -10.49
C GLU A 160 -10.09 21.16 -11.18
N THR A 161 -8.78 21.29 -11.04
CA THR A 161 -7.98 22.33 -11.71
C THR A 161 -7.56 21.96 -13.14
N GLY A 162 -7.86 20.74 -13.59
CA GLY A 162 -7.52 20.27 -14.93
C GLY A 162 -6.05 19.91 -15.12
N LEU A 163 -5.26 19.77 -14.06
CA LEU A 163 -3.84 19.38 -14.15
C LEU A 163 -3.66 17.86 -14.30
N ALA A 164 -4.51 17.08 -13.65
CA ALA A 164 -4.51 15.64 -13.73
C ALA A 164 -5.89 15.07 -14.08
N SER A 165 -5.95 13.99 -14.82
CA SER A 165 -7.19 13.23 -15.08
C SER A 165 -7.56 12.34 -13.91
N SER A 166 -6.57 11.89 -13.12
CA SER A 166 -6.79 11.09 -11.93
C SER A 166 -5.69 11.30 -10.90
N VAL A 167 -6.04 11.10 -9.64
CA VAL A 167 -5.11 11.03 -8.50
C VAL A 167 -5.58 9.95 -7.54
N SER A 168 -4.65 9.16 -7.05
CA SER A 168 -4.91 8.14 -6.03
C SER A 168 -3.74 8.04 -5.06
N GLY A 169 -4.03 7.70 -3.81
CA GLY A 169 -3.04 7.30 -2.81
C GLY A 169 -3.13 5.79 -2.57
N ALA A 170 -2.08 5.19 -2.05
CA ALA A 170 -2.08 3.79 -1.63
C ALA A 170 -1.21 3.64 -0.38
N LEU A 171 -1.81 3.13 0.68
CA LEU A 171 -1.15 2.74 1.92
C LEU A 171 -1.59 1.33 2.26
N PHE A 172 -0.63 0.43 2.45
CA PHE A 172 -0.90 -0.96 2.80
C PHE A 172 -0.33 -1.31 4.17
N PRO A 173 -1.06 -2.05 5.00
CA PRO A 173 -0.49 -2.61 6.22
C PRO A 173 0.52 -3.71 5.85
N THR A 174 1.77 -3.55 6.27
CA THR A 174 2.88 -4.47 5.99
C THR A 174 3.61 -4.84 7.27
N VAL A 175 4.37 -5.94 7.25
CA VAL A 175 5.16 -6.39 8.41
C VAL A 175 6.25 -5.37 8.74
N GLU A 176 6.98 -4.93 7.73
CA GLU A 176 8.02 -3.91 7.83
C GLU A 176 7.58 -2.62 7.14
N PRO A 177 8.19 -1.46 7.43
CA PRO A 177 7.89 -0.22 6.76
C PRO A 177 7.96 -0.33 5.23
N PHE A 178 6.91 0.11 4.54
CA PHE A 178 6.83 0.09 3.09
C PHE A 178 6.68 1.50 2.52
N LEU A 179 5.86 1.69 1.51
CA LEU A 179 5.67 2.98 0.85
C LEU A 179 4.22 3.46 0.94
N TYR A 180 4.05 4.75 1.15
CA TYR A 180 2.85 5.48 0.79
C TYR A 180 3.03 6.04 -0.60
N THR A 181 2.20 5.59 -1.54
CA THR A 181 2.30 5.94 -2.95
C THR A 181 1.20 6.88 -3.36
N LEU A 182 1.56 7.99 -3.98
CA LEU A 182 0.65 8.89 -4.69
C LEU A 182 0.87 8.70 -6.20
N SER A 183 -0.17 8.27 -6.90
CA SER A 183 -0.16 8.04 -8.35
C SER A 183 -1.06 9.06 -9.04
N LEU A 184 -0.53 9.71 -10.07
CA LEU A 184 -1.20 10.74 -10.83
C LEU A 184 -1.09 10.44 -12.32
N THR A 185 -2.19 10.66 -13.02
CA THR A 185 -2.22 10.66 -14.49
C THR A 185 -2.37 12.10 -14.94
N ALA A 186 -1.39 12.63 -15.65
CA ALA A 186 -1.47 14.00 -16.15
C ALA A 186 -2.65 14.16 -17.13
N MET A 187 -3.23 15.34 -17.18
CA MET A 187 -4.16 15.71 -18.27
C MET A 187 -3.38 15.86 -19.56
N ASP A 188 -4.00 15.53 -20.67
CA ASP A 188 -3.36 15.67 -21.98
C ASP A 188 -2.86 17.10 -22.23
N GLY A 189 -1.63 17.22 -22.69
CA GLY A 189 -0.95 18.50 -22.92
C GLY A 189 -0.42 19.21 -21.66
N VAL A 190 -0.64 18.68 -20.47
CA VAL A 190 -0.12 19.28 -19.22
C VAL A 190 1.26 18.73 -18.91
N PRO A 191 2.28 19.59 -18.71
CA PRO A 191 3.64 19.15 -18.35
C PRO A 191 3.67 18.56 -16.93
N LEU A 192 4.47 17.49 -16.75
CA LEU A 192 4.61 16.81 -15.45
C LEU A 192 5.16 17.72 -14.36
N GLU A 193 5.96 18.72 -14.73
CA GLU A 193 6.48 19.76 -13.84
C GLU A 193 5.35 20.55 -13.15
N ALA A 194 4.30 20.89 -13.90
CA ALA A 194 3.14 21.61 -13.36
C ALA A 194 2.32 20.70 -12.43
N VAL A 195 2.15 19.43 -12.78
CA VAL A 195 1.45 18.44 -11.94
C VAL A 195 2.21 18.23 -10.64
N GLU A 196 3.53 18.08 -10.69
CA GLU A 196 4.38 17.92 -9.50
C GLU A 196 4.34 19.15 -8.61
N ALA A 197 4.49 20.35 -9.18
CA ALA A 197 4.45 21.59 -8.41
C ALA A 197 3.10 21.76 -7.66
N ALA A 198 1.99 21.43 -8.30
CA ALA A 198 0.69 21.46 -7.66
C ALA A 198 0.52 20.40 -6.57
N LEU A 199 1.08 19.19 -6.77
CA LEU A 199 1.14 18.16 -5.73
C LEU A 199 1.93 18.66 -4.52
N ASP A 200 3.10 19.27 -4.76
CA ASP A 200 3.97 19.78 -3.70
C ASP A 200 3.27 20.87 -2.87
N VAL A 201 2.57 21.77 -3.52
CA VAL A 201 1.76 22.80 -2.82
C VAL A 201 0.67 22.14 -1.97
N ALA A 202 -0.03 21.13 -2.51
CA ALA A 202 -1.08 20.45 -1.78
C ALA A 202 -0.55 19.65 -0.56
N ILE A 203 0.60 18.99 -0.70
CA ILE A 203 1.26 18.27 0.40
C ILE A 203 1.82 19.26 1.43
N ALA A 204 2.49 20.32 1.00
CA ALA A 204 3.00 21.36 1.89
C ALA A 204 1.89 21.99 2.74
N LYS A 205 0.73 22.25 2.12
CA LYS A 205 -0.44 22.78 2.82
C LYS A 205 -0.88 21.87 3.97
N VAL A 206 -0.96 20.56 3.78
CA VAL A 206 -1.36 19.60 4.83
C VAL A 206 -0.29 19.47 5.92
N CYS A 207 0.98 19.67 5.57
CA CYS A 207 2.07 19.68 6.55
C CYS A 207 2.14 20.97 7.39
N HIS A 208 1.69 22.10 6.84
CA HIS A 208 1.73 23.41 7.53
C HIS A 208 0.41 23.79 8.21
N GLU A 209 -0.71 23.37 7.67
CA GLU A 209 -2.03 23.64 8.20
C GLU A 209 -2.60 22.38 8.85
N GLU A 210 -3.10 22.52 10.06
CA GLU A 210 -3.77 21.42 10.77
C GLU A 210 -5.01 20.94 9.97
N VAL A 211 -5.17 19.61 9.89
CA VAL A 211 -6.37 19.01 9.28
C VAL A 211 -7.54 19.23 10.21
N SER A 212 -8.63 19.81 9.70
CA SER A 212 -9.78 20.16 10.54
C SER A 212 -10.43 18.93 11.19
N PRO A 213 -10.99 19.04 12.40
CA PRO A 213 -11.74 17.96 13.05
C PRO A 213 -12.87 17.38 12.18
N ALA A 214 -13.51 18.24 11.38
CA ALA A 214 -14.57 17.83 10.45
C ALA A 214 -14.07 16.95 9.29
N GLU A 215 -12.87 17.22 8.79
CA GLU A 215 -12.22 16.40 7.75
C GLU A 215 -11.82 15.03 8.30
N VAL A 216 -11.22 14.99 9.48
CA VAL A 216 -10.85 13.74 10.17
C VAL A 216 -12.10 12.91 10.49
N ALA A 217 -13.14 13.51 11.04
CA ALA A 217 -14.40 12.82 11.32
C ALA A 217 -15.06 12.25 10.06
N ARG A 218 -14.99 12.98 8.94
CA ARG A 218 -15.47 12.48 7.64
C ARG A 218 -14.63 11.31 7.14
N ALA A 219 -13.31 11.41 7.19
CA ALA A 219 -12.40 10.35 6.77
C ALA A 219 -12.63 9.05 7.57
N ARG A 220 -12.75 9.15 8.90
CA ARG A 220 -13.06 8.00 9.78
C ARG A 220 -14.39 7.36 9.42
N ARG A 221 -15.46 8.15 9.20
CA ARG A 221 -16.76 7.60 8.76
C ARG A 221 -16.67 6.87 7.43
N GLN A 222 -15.92 7.41 6.48
CA GLN A 222 -15.73 6.78 5.17
C GLN A 222 -14.91 5.49 5.26
N LEU A 223 -13.84 5.47 6.06
CA LEU A 223 -13.05 4.25 6.31
C LEU A 223 -13.90 3.15 6.97
N ARG A 224 -14.72 3.51 7.99
CA ARG A 224 -15.65 2.55 8.60
C ARG A 224 -16.64 1.98 7.59
N ALA A 225 -17.23 2.84 6.76
CA ALA A 225 -18.16 2.37 5.73
C ALA A 225 -17.47 1.39 4.77
N ARG A 226 -16.21 1.64 4.39
CA ARG A 226 -15.44 0.71 3.57
C ARG A 226 -15.21 -0.63 4.26
N LEU A 227 -14.82 -0.63 5.54
CA LEU A 227 -14.65 -1.87 6.31
C LEU A 227 -15.95 -2.69 6.37
N VAL A 228 -17.10 -2.04 6.57
CA VAL A 228 -18.40 -2.73 6.58
C VAL A 228 -18.70 -3.36 5.22
N PHE A 229 -18.55 -2.61 4.13
CA PHE A 229 -18.79 -3.13 2.78
C PHE A 229 -17.82 -4.24 2.37
N GLU A 230 -16.58 -4.19 2.84
CA GLU A 230 -15.60 -5.24 2.57
C GLU A 230 -15.89 -6.54 3.32
N ASN A 231 -16.62 -6.47 4.42
CA ASN A 231 -17.02 -7.62 5.23
C ASN A 231 -18.34 -8.28 4.79
N ASP A 232 -18.94 -7.82 3.70
CA ASP A 232 -20.19 -8.38 3.15
C ASP A 232 -20.00 -9.75 2.47
N SER A 233 -18.77 -10.17 2.23
CA SER A 233 -18.43 -11.45 1.59
C SER A 233 -17.58 -12.32 2.51
N VAL A 234 -18.01 -13.57 2.71
CA VAL A 234 -17.22 -14.57 3.46
C VAL A 234 -15.81 -14.74 2.90
N THR A 235 -15.66 -14.66 1.57
CA THR A 235 -14.35 -14.70 0.91
C THR A 235 -13.48 -13.51 1.31
N ASN A 236 -14.05 -12.30 1.30
CA ASN A 236 -13.30 -11.12 1.70
C ASN A 236 -12.92 -11.17 3.19
N VAL A 237 -13.81 -11.63 4.05
CA VAL A 237 -13.52 -11.82 5.48
C VAL A 237 -12.39 -12.83 5.67
N ALA A 238 -12.42 -13.96 4.95
CA ALA A 238 -11.36 -14.97 5.01
C ALA A 238 -10.00 -14.40 4.56
N HIS A 239 -9.99 -13.66 3.45
CA HIS A 239 -8.77 -13.00 2.98
C HIS A 239 -8.22 -11.98 3.98
N GLN A 240 -9.08 -11.16 4.59
CA GLN A 240 -8.66 -10.17 5.57
C GLN A 240 -8.10 -10.83 6.84
N LEU A 241 -8.78 -11.85 7.36
CA LEU A 241 -8.30 -12.60 8.52
C LEU A 241 -6.92 -13.23 8.26
N GLY A 242 -6.76 -13.91 7.11
CA GLY A 242 -5.49 -14.52 6.73
C GLY A 242 -4.37 -13.50 6.52
N TYR A 243 -4.69 -12.38 5.88
CA TYR A 243 -3.73 -11.31 5.65
C TYR A 243 -3.26 -10.68 6.97
N PHE A 244 -4.20 -10.27 7.81
CA PHE A 244 -3.84 -9.62 9.08
C PHE A 244 -3.18 -10.58 10.06
N GLU A 245 -3.53 -11.88 10.03
CA GLU A 245 -2.80 -12.87 10.82
C GLU A 245 -1.31 -12.89 10.47
N THR A 246 -0.97 -12.87 9.18
CA THR A 246 0.42 -12.91 8.72
C THR A 246 1.17 -11.59 8.95
N VAL A 247 0.48 -10.45 8.95
CA VAL A 247 1.09 -9.12 9.04
C VAL A 247 1.19 -8.60 10.47
N ALA A 248 0.15 -8.83 11.28
CA ALA A 248 0.02 -8.18 12.60
C ALA A 248 -0.65 -9.05 13.67
N GLY A 249 -1.04 -10.29 13.32
CA GLY A 249 -1.77 -11.22 14.18
C GLY A 249 -3.29 -11.07 14.10
N ALA A 250 -4.04 -12.16 14.34
CA ALA A 250 -5.50 -12.26 14.16
C ALA A 250 -6.30 -11.17 14.89
N GLY A 251 -5.87 -10.80 16.09
CA GLY A 251 -6.51 -9.76 16.89
C GLY A 251 -6.46 -8.35 16.29
N TYR A 252 -5.60 -8.12 15.30
CA TYR A 252 -5.48 -6.82 14.64
C TYR A 252 -6.73 -6.48 13.83
N PHE A 253 -7.27 -7.44 13.08
CA PHE A 253 -8.49 -7.25 12.28
C PHE A 253 -9.69 -6.80 13.15
N GLN A 254 -9.85 -7.38 14.33
CA GLN A 254 -10.96 -7.06 15.24
C GLN A 254 -10.88 -5.63 15.79
N ARG A 255 -9.68 -5.06 15.90
CA ARG A 255 -9.44 -3.71 16.44
C ARG A 255 -9.35 -2.61 15.38
N LEU A 256 -9.42 -2.94 14.09
CA LEU A 256 -9.27 -1.95 13.01
C LEU A 256 -10.21 -0.75 13.18
N GLN A 257 -11.49 -1.02 13.45
CA GLN A 257 -12.48 0.05 13.62
C GLN A 257 -12.17 0.93 14.82
N GLU A 258 -11.87 0.34 15.97
CA GLU A 258 -11.50 1.05 17.19
C GLU A 258 -10.26 1.92 16.98
N CYS A 259 -9.24 1.37 16.37
CA CYS A 259 -8.00 2.11 16.06
C CYS A 259 -8.24 3.29 15.11
N ILE A 260 -9.08 3.13 14.08
CA ILE A 260 -9.46 4.22 13.18
C ILE A 260 -10.24 5.31 13.95
N ASP A 261 -11.16 4.92 14.82
CA ASP A 261 -12.01 5.85 15.57
C ASP A 261 -11.23 6.62 16.65
N ALA A 262 -10.13 6.07 17.14
CA ALA A 262 -9.25 6.71 18.12
C ALA A 262 -8.34 7.80 17.53
N VAL A 263 -8.16 7.86 16.20
CA VAL A 263 -7.26 8.83 15.57
C VAL A 263 -7.75 10.27 15.77
N THR A 264 -6.85 11.14 16.23
CA THR A 264 -7.15 12.57 16.44
C THR A 264 -6.61 13.46 15.29
N PRO A 265 -7.12 14.68 15.13
CA PRO A 265 -6.60 15.63 14.15
C PRO A 265 -5.12 15.94 14.35
N GLU A 266 -4.66 16.08 15.59
CA GLU A 266 -3.27 16.34 15.95
C GLU A 266 -2.35 15.22 15.48
N GLN A 267 -2.77 13.96 15.68
CA GLN A 267 -2.02 12.79 15.21
C GLN A 267 -1.91 12.76 13.68
N VAL A 268 -2.99 13.11 12.97
CA VAL A 268 -3.00 13.18 11.49
C VAL A 268 -2.04 14.27 11.00
N TRP A 269 -2.04 15.43 11.64
CA TRP A 269 -1.13 16.52 11.30
C TRP A 269 0.33 16.18 11.62
N ASP A 270 0.57 15.60 12.79
CA ASP A 270 1.92 15.21 13.21
C ASP A 270 2.54 14.16 12.27
N VAL A 271 1.77 13.13 11.88
CA VAL A 271 2.26 12.14 10.92
C VAL A 271 2.52 12.75 9.54
N ALA A 272 1.70 13.69 9.07
CA ALA A 272 1.96 14.40 7.82
C ALA A 272 3.30 15.13 7.85
N ARG A 273 3.59 15.88 8.89
CA ARG A 273 4.85 16.63 9.08
C ARG A 273 6.08 15.74 9.20
N ARG A 274 5.92 14.56 9.82
CA ARG A 274 7.05 13.63 10.00
C ARG A 274 7.33 12.80 8.75
N ARG A 275 6.29 12.36 8.04
CA ARG A 275 6.41 11.38 6.95
C ARG A 275 6.41 12.00 5.54
N LEU A 276 5.66 13.09 5.29
CA LEU A 276 5.55 13.68 3.95
C LEU A 276 6.58 14.81 3.74
N ARG A 277 7.86 14.49 3.88
CA ARG A 277 8.94 15.45 3.69
C ARG A 277 9.53 15.33 2.29
N GLY A 278 9.81 16.45 1.63
CA GLY A 278 10.48 16.47 0.33
C GLY A 278 11.81 15.71 0.33
N THR A 279 12.58 15.79 1.43
CA THR A 279 13.88 15.10 1.56
C THR A 279 13.77 13.57 1.67
N THR A 280 12.60 13.02 2.01
CA THR A 280 12.35 11.57 2.14
C THR A 280 11.45 11.05 1.04
N ARG A 281 11.23 11.86 0.00
CA ARG A 281 10.41 11.54 -1.16
C ARG A 281 11.23 10.85 -2.25
N THR A 282 10.62 9.91 -2.95
CA THR A 282 11.09 9.42 -4.25
C THR A 282 10.04 9.77 -5.29
N VAL A 283 10.44 10.41 -6.39
CA VAL A 283 9.54 10.84 -7.47
C VAL A 283 9.92 10.13 -8.75
N GLY A 284 8.94 9.58 -9.42
CA GLY A 284 9.09 8.99 -10.74
C GLY A 284 8.18 9.66 -11.77
N TRP A 285 8.74 9.97 -12.90
CA TRP A 285 8.02 10.45 -14.07
C TRP A 285 8.05 9.40 -15.18
N PHE A 286 6.90 9.11 -15.72
CA PHE A 286 6.80 8.42 -17.01
C PHE A 286 6.46 9.46 -18.07
N ARG A 287 7.40 9.70 -18.98
CA ARG A 287 7.23 10.60 -20.10
C ARG A 287 7.03 9.77 -21.37
N PRO A 288 5.84 9.87 -21.99
CA PRO A 288 5.62 9.21 -23.27
C PRO A 288 6.50 9.85 -24.34
N VAL A 289 7.07 9.01 -25.19
CA VAL A 289 7.81 9.44 -26.39
C VAL A 289 7.16 8.85 -27.63
N ASP A 290 7.31 9.50 -28.77
CA ASP A 290 6.81 8.96 -30.02
C ASP A 290 7.52 7.66 -30.39
N GLY A 291 6.76 6.65 -30.84
CA GLY A 291 7.24 5.29 -31.11
C GLY A 291 8.12 5.13 -32.35
N SER A 292 8.72 6.21 -32.83
CA SER A 292 9.64 6.18 -33.98
C SER A 292 11.10 6.10 -33.51
N ARG A 293 11.49 4.93 -32.98
CA ARG A 293 12.90 4.47 -33.01
C ARG A 293 12.96 2.95 -32.99
#